data_c1e890985ee306b5e211bd974bf75212
#
_entry.id   c1e890985ee306b5e211bd974bf75212
#
_cell.length_a   1.000
_cell.length_b   1.000
_cell.length_c   1.000
_cell.angle_alpha   90.00
_cell.angle_beta   90.00
_cell.angle_gamma   90.00
#
_symmetry.space_group_name_H-M   'P 1'
#
loop_
_entity.id
_entity.type
_entity.pdbx_description
1 polymer ?
#
loop_
_entity_poly.entity_id
_entity_poly.type
_entity_poly.pdbx_seq_one_letter_code
_entity_poly.pdbx_strand_id
1 'polypeptide(L)'
;MTAPALALDDLCKRFGRIHAVEHLSLEVPSGQMVGFLGPNGAGKSTTLYMIPRLVHPSSGRIRIFGVDLRRDFKLALRSVGVMVEAPAFYEYLSGRKNLQLAARLLGRVTRRDIDETLDRIGLADRQHDKVRTYSQGMKQRLGIGRAVLGKPRLLILDEPTNGMDPEGTREILGFLQHRVRNDGLTVFISSHLLHEVEEYCDTVFVINKGRLVASGHVRDILRPHERIVRTTFAGEVPDPETLRADERIKHVESIAPDTLDIVLAADDSAWLNQHLLQAGFRVSAISPRQKTLKEFFLSITGDHRNA
;
A
#
# COMPACT_ATOMS: atom_id res chain seq x y z
N MET A 1 19.67 -16.43 2.71
CA MET A 1 18.52 -15.49 2.72
C MET A 1 19.06 -14.10 3.02
N THR A 2 18.75 -13.11 2.22
CA THR A 2 19.14 -11.70 2.48
C THR A 2 18.35 -11.17 3.68
N ALA A 3 19.01 -10.39 4.56
CA ALA A 3 18.35 -9.78 5.71
C ALA A 3 17.17 -8.88 5.25
N PRO A 4 16.05 -8.84 5.99
CA PRO A 4 14.94 -7.96 5.68
C PRO A 4 15.39 -6.49 5.73
N ALA A 5 14.78 -5.64 4.90
CA ALA A 5 15.09 -4.21 4.87
C ALA A 5 14.68 -3.52 6.19
N LEU A 6 13.56 -3.96 6.76
CA LEU A 6 13.06 -3.52 8.05
C LEU A 6 12.48 -4.73 8.80
N ALA A 7 12.82 -4.87 10.08
CA ALA A 7 12.18 -5.82 10.97
C ALA A 7 11.71 -5.10 12.24
N LEU A 8 10.46 -5.35 12.60
CA LEU A 8 9.84 -4.93 13.84
C LEU A 8 9.62 -6.17 14.69
N ASP A 9 10.15 -6.16 15.91
CA ASP A 9 10.06 -7.28 16.84
C ASP A 9 9.31 -6.84 18.09
N ASP A 10 8.12 -7.37 18.28
CA ASP A 10 7.26 -7.13 19.44
C ASP A 10 7.11 -5.64 19.77
N LEU A 11 6.93 -4.82 18.72
CA LEU A 11 6.91 -3.37 18.83
C LEU A 11 5.63 -2.89 19.49
N CYS A 12 5.77 -2.07 20.56
CA CYS A 12 4.65 -1.47 21.24
C CYS A 12 4.81 0.03 21.38
N LYS A 13 3.67 0.75 21.31
CA LYS A 13 3.60 2.17 21.64
C LYS A 13 2.35 2.51 22.42
N ARG A 14 2.57 3.14 23.56
CA ARG A 14 1.53 3.63 24.45
C ARG A 14 1.62 5.14 24.65
N PHE A 15 0.50 5.82 24.55
CA PHE A 15 0.33 7.22 24.89
C PHE A 15 -0.65 7.31 26.06
N GLY A 16 -0.16 7.45 27.28
CA GLY A 16 -0.97 7.38 28.48
C GLY A 16 -1.73 6.05 28.58
N ARG A 17 -3.05 6.09 28.43
CA ARG A 17 -3.93 4.90 28.45
C ARG A 17 -4.18 4.31 27.06
N ILE A 18 -3.77 4.98 26.00
CA ILE A 18 -4.04 4.55 24.62
C ILE A 18 -2.91 3.63 24.16
N HIS A 19 -3.22 2.42 23.76
CA HIS A 19 -2.30 1.49 23.10
C HIS A 19 -2.39 1.72 21.59
N ALA A 20 -1.50 2.55 21.06
CA ALA A 20 -1.49 2.92 19.63
C ALA A 20 -0.91 1.81 18.75
N VAL A 21 0.09 1.06 19.27
CA VAL A 21 0.68 -0.12 18.63
C VAL A 21 0.90 -1.16 19.70
N GLU A 22 0.54 -2.42 19.40
CA GLU A 22 0.51 -3.49 20.38
C GLU A 22 1.05 -4.80 19.77
N HIS A 23 2.19 -5.25 20.28
CA HIS A 23 2.87 -6.49 19.89
C HIS A 23 3.04 -6.64 18.37
N LEU A 24 3.38 -5.54 17.67
CA LEU A 24 3.54 -5.55 16.23
C LEU A 24 4.88 -6.18 15.84
N SER A 25 4.80 -7.33 15.15
CA SER A 25 5.96 -8.02 14.57
C SER A 25 5.73 -8.17 13.07
N LEU A 26 6.69 -7.68 12.26
CA LEU A 26 6.69 -7.84 10.81
C LEU A 26 8.09 -7.72 10.24
N GLU A 27 8.29 -8.28 9.04
CA GLU A 27 9.54 -8.17 8.29
C GLU A 27 9.24 -7.69 6.87
N VAL A 28 9.79 -6.52 6.50
CA VAL A 28 9.70 -5.96 5.15
C VAL A 28 10.81 -6.56 4.31
N PRO A 29 10.47 -7.35 3.26
CA PRO A 29 11.46 -7.93 2.36
C PRO A 29 12.24 -6.84 1.61
N SER A 30 13.54 -7.10 1.35
CA SER A 30 14.37 -6.19 0.55
C SER A 30 13.98 -6.22 -0.92
N GLY A 31 14.04 -5.05 -1.60
CA GLY A 31 13.79 -4.94 -3.04
C GLY A 31 12.32 -5.11 -3.43
N GLN A 32 11.39 -4.82 -2.55
CA GLN A 32 9.96 -4.87 -2.81
C GLN A 32 9.28 -3.54 -2.47
N MET A 33 8.14 -3.31 -3.11
CA MET A 33 7.19 -2.28 -2.70
C MET A 33 6.14 -2.90 -1.78
N VAL A 34 6.09 -2.43 -0.54
CA VAL A 34 5.30 -3.04 0.54
C VAL A 34 4.27 -2.05 1.06
N GLY A 35 3.00 -2.43 0.98
CA GLY A 35 1.88 -1.66 1.49
C GLY A 35 1.63 -1.92 2.98
N PHE A 36 1.36 -0.86 3.73
CA PHE A 36 0.97 -0.92 5.13
C PHE A 36 -0.43 -0.33 5.28
N LEU A 37 -1.42 -1.21 5.36
CA LEU A 37 -2.84 -0.89 5.31
C LEU A 37 -3.47 -0.93 6.70
N GLY A 38 -4.54 -0.16 6.85
CA GLY A 38 -5.37 -0.16 8.05
C GLY A 38 -6.32 1.02 8.08
N PRO A 39 -7.41 0.96 8.84
CA PRO A 39 -8.32 2.09 9.01
C PRO A 39 -7.62 3.27 9.69
N ASN A 40 -8.29 4.43 9.69
CA ASN A 40 -7.80 5.59 10.44
C ASN A 40 -7.72 5.25 11.94
N GLY A 41 -6.63 5.65 12.59
CA GLY A 41 -6.38 5.30 13.98
C GLY A 41 -5.86 3.87 14.23
N ALA A 42 -5.63 3.06 13.20
CA ALA A 42 -5.10 1.70 13.35
C ALA A 42 -3.65 1.62 13.87
N GLY A 43 -2.91 2.74 13.92
CA GLY A 43 -1.52 2.79 14.39
C GLY A 43 -0.48 2.90 13.26
N LYS A 44 -0.90 3.09 11.98
CA LYS A 44 0.01 3.19 10.83
C LYS A 44 1.07 4.29 11.00
N SER A 45 0.66 5.55 11.08
CA SER A 45 1.57 6.70 11.21
C SER A 45 2.42 6.60 12.47
N THR A 46 1.84 6.14 13.60
CA THR A 46 2.60 5.90 14.83
C THR A 46 3.73 4.90 14.61
N THR A 47 3.47 3.81 13.89
CA THR A 47 4.48 2.81 13.55
C THR A 47 5.57 3.42 12.68
N LEU A 48 5.18 4.15 11.61
CA LEU A 48 6.13 4.79 10.70
C LEU A 48 6.99 5.86 11.41
N TYR A 49 6.44 6.58 12.39
CA TYR A 49 7.19 7.59 13.17
C TYR A 49 8.20 6.97 14.14
N MET A 50 7.96 5.74 14.59
CA MET A 50 8.91 5.05 15.46
C MET A 50 10.19 4.63 14.72
N ILE A 51 10.14 4.40 13.41
CA ILE A 51 11.29 3.95 12.63
C ILE A 51 12.38 5.03 12.55
N PRO A 52 12.12 6.31 12.19
CA PRO A 52 13.10 7.38 12.25
C PRO A 52 13.29 7.95 13.66
N ARG A 53 12.66 7.35 14.69
CA ARG A 53 12.69 7.82 16.10
C ARG A 53 12.06 9.21 16.30
N LEU A 54 11.14 9.63 15.48
CA LEU A 54 10.30 10.81 15.77
C LEU A 54 9.40 10.54 16.99
N VAL A 55 9.01 9.27 17.14
CA VAL A 55 8.32 8.76 18.34
C VAL A 55 9.12 7.58 18.86
N HIS A 56 9.40 7.55 20.16
CA HIS A 56 10.11 6.43 20.78
C HIS A 56 9.13 5.28 21.06
N PRO A 57 9.46 4.03 20.71
CA PRO A 57 8.68 2.88 21.11
C PRO A 57 8.64 2.73 22.63
N SER A 58 7.56 2.21 23.17
CA SER A 58 7.43 1.87 24.59
C SER A 58 8.19 0.57 24.91
N SER A 59 8.14 -0.41 24.00
CA SER A 59 8.90 -1.66 24.06
C SER A 59 9.10 -2.23 22.64
N GLY A 60 9.82 -3.35 22.53
CA GLY A 60 10.13 -3.99 21.25
C GLY A 60 11.41 -3.48 20.61
N ARG A 61 11.72 -3.95 19.40
CA ARG A 61 12.97 -3.61 18.67
C ARG A 61 12.65 -3.27 17.23
N ILE A 62 13.51 -2.42 16.66
CA ILE A 62 13.49 -2.07 15.22
C ILE A 62 14.89 -2.35 14.67
N ARG A 63 14.95 -3.15 13.61
CA ARG A 63 16.19 -3.43 12.88
C ARG A 63 16.03 -3.00 11.43
N ILE A 64 17.04 -2.32 10.89
CA ILE A 64 17.08 -1.88 9.49
C ILE A 64 18.31 -2.54 8.86
N PHE A 65 18.10 -3.36 7.83
CA PHE A 65 19.15 -4.19 7.23
C PHE A 65 19.98 -4.95 8.27
N GLY A 66 19.32 -5.47 9.31
CA GLY A 66 19.94 -6.20 10.42
C GLY A 66 20.55 -5.32 11.51
N VAL A 67 20.69 -4.01 11.32
CA VAL A 67 21.24 -3.08 12.31
C VAL A 67 20.15 -2.67 13.31
N ASP A 68 20.37 -2.96 14.59
CA ASP A 68 19.47 -2.54 15.67
C ASP A 68 19.52 -1.03 15.86
N LEU A 69 18.36 -0.37 15.73
CA LEU A 69 18.20 1.08 15.82
C LEU A 69 18.61 1.66 17.20
N ARG A 70 18.56 0.84 18.26
CA ARG A 70 18.98 1.26 19.61
C ARG A 70 20.49 1.26 19.76
N ARG A 71 21.20 0.35 19.06
CA ARG A 71 22.64 0.18 19.17
C ARG A 71 23.39 1.18 18.31
N ASP A 72 22.99 1.34 17.05
CA ASP A 72 23.60 2.29 16.13
C ASP A 72 22.55 2.99 15.24
N PHE A 73 22.00 4.06 15.78
CA PHE A 73 21.00 4.89 15.13
C PHE A 73 21.47 5.50 13.79
N LYS A 74 22.73 6.01 13.78
CA LYS A 74 23.28 6.68 12.60
C LYS A 74 23.51 5.69 11.46
N LEU A 75 24.06 4.51 11.78
CA LEU A 75 24.28 3.47 10.78
C LEU A 75 22.96 2.93 10.24
N ALA A 76 21.98 2.64 11.13
CA ALA A 76 20.69 2.13 10.75
C ALA A 76 19.96 3.07 9.76
N LEU A 77 19.97 4.38 10.00
CA LEU A 77 19.30 5.36 9.16
C LEU A 77 20.11 5.89 7.98
N ARG A 78 21.38 5.53 7.84
CA ARG A 78 22.27 6.04 6.79
C ARG A 78 21.75 5.81 5.37
N SER A 79 21.01 4.72 5.17
CA SER A 79 20.46 4.32 3.87
C SER A 79 18.93 4.38 3.83
N VAL A 80 18.31 5.18 4.69
CA VAL A 80 16.87 5.33 4.77
C VAL A 80 16.46 6.72 4.31
N GLY A 81 15.50 6.78 3.40
CA GLY A 81 14.76 7.99 3.06
C GLY A 81 13.40 7.96 3.75
N VAL A 82 12.97 9.08 4.29
CA VAL A 82 11.71 9.15 5.05
C VAL A 82 10.90 10.35 4.60
N MET A 83 9.62 10.13 4.36
CA MET A 83 8.60 11.17 4.28
C MET A 83 7.40 10.72 5.12
N VAL A 84 7.33 11.22 6.33
CA VAL A 84 6.21 11.02 7.26
C VAL A 84 5.63 12.39 7.60
N GLU A 85 4.32 12.50 7.65
CA GLU A 85 3.56 13.75 7.71
C GLU A 85 3.64 14.59 6.41
N ALA A 86 2.90 15.71 6.40
CA ALA A 86 2.98 16.67 5.31
C ALA A 86 4.39 17.25 5.22
N PRO A 87 5.02 17.24 4.04
CA PRO A 87 6.40 17.69 3.91
C PRO A 87 6.50 19.21 4.16
N ALA A 88 7.28 19.59 5.17
CA ALA A 88 7.60 20.97 5.46
C ALA A 88 8.78 21.46 4.61
N PHE A 89 8.66 22.65 4.05
CA PHE A 89 9.66 23.32 3.22
C PHE A 89 9.84 24.76 3.63
N TYR A 90 10.98 25.33 3.25
CA TYR A 90 11.18 26.78 3.26
C TYR A 90 10.38 27.38 2.09
N GLU A 91 9.15 27.82 2.35
CA GLU A 91 8.20 28.22 1.32
C GLU A 91 8.62 29.47 0.50
N TYR A 92 9.48 30.32 1.07
CA TYR A 92 10.09 31.46 0.40
C TYR A 92 11.23 31.10 -0.56
N LEU A 93 11.74 29.86 -0.50
CA LEU A 93 12.71 29.31 -1.42
C LEU A 93 12.05 28.54 -2.55
N SER A 94 12.80 28.36 -3.63
CA SER A 94 12.35 27.51 -4.75
C SER A 94 12.44 26.02 -4.41
N GLY A 95 11.75 25.17 -5.20
CA GLY A 95 11.83 23.73 -5.07
C GLY A 95 13.27 23.23 -5.16
N ARG A 96 14.03 23.69 -6.17
CA ARG A 96 15.45 23.40 -6.33
C ARG A 96 16.28 23.79 -5.11
N LYS A 97 16.07 24.97 -4.55
CA LYS A 97 16.82 25.42 -3.36
C LYS A 97 16.50 24.56 -2.13
N ASN A 98 15.27 24.13 -1.96
CA ASN A 98 14.89 23.20 -0.89
C ASN A 98 15.63 21.86 -1.04
N LEU A 99 15.73 21.29 -2.24
CA LEU A 99 16.51 20.06 -2.48
C LEU A 99 18.03 20.30 -2.30
N GLN A 100 18.55 21.46 -2.69
CA GLN A 100 19.95 21.81 -2.43
C GLN A 100 20.30 21.87 -0.94
N LEU A 101 19.40 22.37 -0.11
CA LEU A 101 19.58 22.36 1.36
C LEU A 101 19.62 20.92 1.90
N ALA A 102 18.69 20.06 1.45
CA ALA A 102 18.71 18.65 1.82
C ALA A 102 19.99 17.94 1.35
N ALA A 103 20.44 18.22 0.12
CA ALA A 103 21.67 17.67 -0.44
C ALA A 103 22.92 18.00 0.40
N ARG A 104 23.00 19.23 0.93
CA ARG A 104 24.12 19.65 1.81
C ARG A 104 24.16 18.83 3.10
N LEU A 105 22.99 18.49 3.66
CA LEU A 105 22.93 17.66 4.88
C LEU A 105 23.34 16.22 4.60
N LEU A 106 23.03 15.70 3.39
CA LEU A 106 23.38 14.35 2.98
C LEU A 106 24.86 14.21 2.58
N GLY A 107 25.53 15.29 2.19
CA GLY A 107 26.97 15.37 1.91
C GLY A 107 27.50 14.63 0.67
N ARG A 108 26.65 13.80 0.04
CA ARG A 108 27.03 12.91 -1.10
C ARG A 108 26.19 13.13 -2.37
N VAL A 109 25.38 14.17 -2.37
CA VAL A 109 24.44 14.46 -3.47
C VAL A 109 25.03 15.50 -4.38
N THR A 110 25.07 15.24 -5.70
CA THR A 110 25.58 16.13 -6.72
C THR A 110 24.49 17.05 -7.28
N ARG A 111 24.86 18.05 -8.06
CA ARG A 111 23.90 18.89 -8.81
C ARG A 111 23.10 18.06 -9.79
N ARG A 112 23.74 17.09 -10.45
CA ARG A 112 23.10 16.18 -11.39
C ARG A 112 22.02 15.32 -10.71
N ASP A 113 22.27 14.83 -9.49
CA ASP A 113 21.26 14.06 -8.73
C ASP A 113 20.02 14.91 -8.44
N ILE A 114 20.19 16.23 -8.20
CA ILE A 114 19.08 17.15 -8.00
C ILE A 114 18.29 17.34 -9.31
N ASP A 115 18.98 17.51 -10.43
CA ASP A 115 18.35 17.69 -11.76
C ASP A 115 17.54 16.44 -12.12
N GLU A 116 18.15 15.27 -12.01
CA GLU A 116 17.50 13.97 -12.24
C GLU A 116 16.30 13.75 -11.31
N THR A 117 16.41 14.15 -10.04
CA THR A 117 15.30 14.04 -9.10
C THR A 117 14.14 14.93 -9.48
N LEU A 118 14.40 16.20 -9.82
CA LEU A 118 13.37 17.17 -10.23
C LEU A 118 12.63 16.73 -11.49
N ASP A 119 13.36 16.17 -12.45
CA ASP A 119 12.79 15.59 -13.67
C ASP A 119 11.87 14.42 -13.33
N ARG A 120 12.37 13.46 -12.55
CA ARG A 120 11.64 12.24 -12.18
C ARG A 120 10.36 12.47 -11.37
N ILE A 121 10.32 13.52 -10.55
CA ILE A 121 9.12 13.89 -9.79
C ILE A 121 8.21 14.87 -10.55
N GLY A 122 8.50 15.17 -11.82
CA GLY A 122 7.71 16.06 -12.68
C GLY A 122 7.70 17.53 -12.23
N LEU A 123 8.81 18.01 -11.65
CA LEU A 123 8.95 19.40 -11.19
C LEU A 123 10.08 20.17 -11.88
N ALA A 124 10.65 19.64 -12.99
CA ALA A 124 11.74 20.29 -13.71
C ALA A 124 11.38 21.71 -14.18
N ASP A 125 10.21 21.89 -14.78
CA ASP A 125 9.75 23.21 -15.32
C ASP A 125 9.39 24.21 -14.22
N ARG A 126 9.04 23.71 -13.03
CA ARG A 126 8.63 24.54 -11.89
C ARG A 126 9.70 24.67 -10.82
N GLN A 127 10.89 24.14 -11.05
CA GLN A 127 11.97 24.04 -10.06
C GLN A 127 12.46 25.36 -9.48
N HIS A 128 12.29 26.46 -10.23
CA HIS A 128 12.70 27.81 -9.83
C HIS A 128 11.60 28.60 -9.11
N ASP A 129 10.35 28.12 -9.17
CA ASP A 129 9.22 28.75 -8.50
C ASP A 129 9.33 28.55 -6.98
N LYS A 130 8.85 29.53 -6.22
CA LYS A 130 8.79 29.46 -4.75
C LYS A 130 7.79 28.40 -4.31
N VAL A 131 8.17 27.57 -3.34
CA VAL A 131 7.32 26.48 -2.85
C VAL A 131 5.96 26.95 -2.32
N ARG A 132 5.85 28.20 -1.86
CA ARG A 132 4.54 28.79 -1.47
C ARG A 132 3.51 28.81 -2.61
N THR A 133 3.97 28.77 -3.88
CA THR A 133 3.10 28.75 -5.08
C THR A 133 2.78 27.33 -5.56
N TYR A 134 3.34 26.32 -4.90
CA TYR A 134 3.12 24.92 -5.26
C TYR A 134 1.75 24.46 -4.77
N SER A 135 1.07 23.65 -5.59
CA SER A 135 -0.10 22.88 -5.17
C SER A 135 0.28 21.85 -4.10
N GLN A 136 -0.72 21.29 -3.42
CA GLN A 136 -0.49 20.20 -2.45
C GLN A 136 0.22 19.01 -3.10
N GLY A 137 -0.22 18.58 -4.29
CA GLY A 137 0.43 17.51 -5.05
C GLY A 137 1.87 17.83 -5.41
N MET A 138 2.19 19.07 -5.83
CA MET A 138 3.58 19.50 -6.09
C MET A 138 4.44 19.45 -4.82
N LYS A 139 3.89 19.84 -3.66
CA LYS A 139 4.59 19.73 -2.37
C LYS A 139 4.85 18.26 -2.00
N GLN A 140 3.88 17.38 -2.24
CA GLN A 140 4.06 15.94 -2.04
C GLN A 140 5.15 15.37 -2.95
N ARG A 141 5.12 15.66 -4.24
CA ARG A 141 6.17 15.27 -5.21
C ARG A 141 7.56 15.75 -4.75
N LEU A 142 7.68 17.00 -4.32
CA LEU A 142 8.94 17.54 -3.80
C LEU A 142 9.39 16.83 -2.51
N GLY A 143 8.46 16.43 -1.64
CA GLY A 143 8.71 15.63 -0.42
C GLY A 143 9.30 14.27 -0.74
N ILE A 144 8.69 13.56 -1.70
CA ILE A 144 9.20 12.29 -2.21
C ILE A 144 10.57 12.49 -2.84
N GLY A 145 10.74 13.54 -3.66
CA GLY A 145 12.03 13.89 -4.25
C GLY A 145 13.12 14.09 -3.20
N ARG A 146 12.81 14.79 -2.10
CA ARG A 146 13.73 14.97 -0.97
C ARG A 146 14.08 13.64 -0.30
N ALA A 147 13.11 12.74 -0.15
CA ALA A 147 13.33 11.44 0.50
C ALA A 147 14.19 10.48 -0.35
N VAL A 148 14.08 10.53 -1.70
CA VAL A 148 14.87 9.68 -2.62
C VAL A 148 16.22 10.27 -2.98
N LEU A 149 16.46 11.55 -2.73
CA LEU A 149 17.64 12.31 -3.18
C LEU A 149 18.98 11.68 -2.76
N GLY A 150 19.04 11.09 -1.55
CA GLY A 150 20.22 10.40 -1.04
C GLY A 150 20.44 8.99 -1.57
N LYS A 151 19.69 8.55 -2.59
CA LYS A 151 19.69 7.17 -3.11
C LYS A 151 19.58 6.14 -1.98
N PRO A 152 18.51 6.22 -1.16
CA PRO A 152 18.32 5.29 -0.05
C PRO A 152 18.12 3.87 -0.55
N ARG A 153 18.38 2.87 0.30
CA ARG A 153 18.02 1.46 0.06
C ARG A 153 16.63 1.12 0.59
N LEU A 154 16.15 1.89 1.58
CA LEU A 154 14.80 1.80 2.15
C LEU A 154 14.16 3.17 2.13
N LEU A 155 12.96 3.26 1.58
CA LEU A 155 12.14 4.46 1.55
C LEU A 155 10.86 4.22 2.37
N ILE A 156 10.58 5.11 3.31
CA ILE A 156 9.40 5.04 4.19
C ILE A 156 8.52 6.23 3.88
N LEU A 157 7.29 5.98 3.49
CA LEU A 157 6.36 7.00 3.06
C LEU A 157 5.01 6.84 3.80
N ASP A 158 4.57 7.91 4.46
CA ASP A 158 3.24 7.96 5.08
C ASP A 158 2.28 8.71 4.18
N GLU A 159 1.33 7.98 3.57
CA GLU A 159 0.29 8.48 2.67
C GLU A 159 0.83 9.45 1.57
N PRO A 160 1.84 9.06 0.78
CA PRO A 160 2.56 9.97 -0.11
C PRO A 160 1.72 10.51 -1.27
N THR A 161 0.63 9.86 -1.62
CA THR A 161 -0.27 10.23 -2.72
C THR A 161 -1.42 11.14 -2.28
N ASN A 162 -1.51 11.42 -0.98
CA ASN A 162 -2.59 12.22 -0.43
C ASN A 162 -2.59 13.66 -1.00
N GLY A 163 -3.71 14.06 -1.61
CA GLY A 163 -3.85 15.37 -2.25
C GLY A 163 -3.22 15.49 -3.64
N MET A 164 -2.84 14.37 -4.27
CA MET A 164 -2.49 14.29 -5.69
C MET A 164 -3.74 13.97 -6.54
N ASP A 165 -3.69 14.38 -7.79
CA ASP A 165 -4.63 13.92 -8.80
C ASP A 165 -4.29 12.47 -9.26
N PRO A 166 -5.21 11.76 -9.93
CA PRO A 166 -4.98 10.38 -10.34
C PRO A 166 -3.78 10.19 -11.27
N GLU A 167 -3.47 11.18 -12.13
CA GLU A 167 -2.33 11.14 -13.03
C GLU A 167 -1.02 11.27 -12.25
N GLY A 168 -0.94 12.25 -11.36
CA GLY A 168 0.21 12.45 -10.48
C GLY A 168 0.49 11.28 -9.56
N THR A 169 -0.57 10.63 -9.07
CA THR A 169 -0.46 9.40 -8.28
C THR A 169 0.18 8.28 -9.10
N ARG A 170 -0.30 8.03 -10.32
CA ARG A 170 0.26 7.01 -11.22
C ARG A 170 1.72 7.26 -11.57
N GLU A 171 2.09 8.50 -11.88
CA GLU A 171 3.46 8.87 -12.20
C GLU A 171 4.41 8.60 -11.03
N ILE A 172 4.04 9.01 -9.82
CA ILE A 172 4.89 8.85 -8.63
C ILE A 172 4.98 7.38 -8.20
N LEU A 173 3.87 6.65 -8.14
CA LEU A 173 3.90 5.23 -7.78
C LEU A 173 4.62 4.40 -8.85
N GLY A 174 4.43 4.70 -10.13
CA GLY A 174 5.17 4.10 -11.24
C GLY A 174 6.67 4.39 -11.17
N PHE A 175 7.08 5.63 -10.84
CA PHE A 175 8.48 5.97 -10.58
C PHE A 175 9.06 5.15 -9.43
N LEU A 176 8.38 5.04 -8.30
CA LEU A 176 8.83 4.24 -7.16
C LEU A 176 8.96 2.77 -7.52
N GLN A 177 7.96 2.21 -8.21
CA GLN A 177 7.99 0.82 -8.67
C GLN A 177 9.14 0.55 -9.65
N HIS A 178 9.43 1.49 -10.56
CA HIS A 178 10.59 1.40 -11.44
C HIS A 178 11.91 1.33 -10.64
N ARG A 179 12.05 2.17 -9.60
CA ARG A 179 13.22 2.16 -8.71
C ARG A 179 13.35 0.86 -7.91
N VAL A 180 12.24 0.28 -7.48
CA VAL A 180 12.22 -1.04 -6.83
C VAL A 180 12.77 -2.11 -7.77
N ARG A 181 12.26 -2.16 -9.00
CA ARG A 181 12.62 -3.20 -9.99
C ARG A 181 14.05 -3.08 -10.52
N ASN A 182 14.54 -1.86 -10.73
CA ASN A 182 15.82 -1.63 -11.42
C ASN A 182 16.98 -1.29 -10.48
N ASP A 183 16.70 -0.64 -9.34
CA ASP A 183 17.74 -0.16 -8.42
C ASP A 183 17.77 -0.96 -7.11
N GLY A 184 16.86 -1.93 -6.94
CA GLY A 184 16.75 -2.71 -5.70
C GLY A 184 16.29 -1.87 -4.49
N LEU A 185 15.63 -0.73 -4.72
CA LEU A 185 15.01 0.07 -3.67
C LEU A 185 13.95 -0.76 -2.95
N THR A 186 13.88 -0.64 -1.63
CA THR A 186 12.72 -1.13 -0.87
C THR A 186 11.84 0.06 -0.52
N VAL A 187 10.54 -0.05 -0.76
CA VAL A 187 9.56 0.99 -0.42
C VAL A 187 8.57 0.44 0.59
N PHE A 188 8.43 1.11 1.73
CA PHE A 188 7.41 0.82 2.74
C PHE A 188 6.46 2.01 2.81
N ILE A 189 5.24 1.82 2.29
CA ILE A 189 4.26 2.88 2.08
C ILE A 189 2.99 2.60 2.89
N SER A 190 2.53 3.57 3.70
CA SER A 190 1.17 3.53 4.19
C SER A 190 0.21 4.08 3.14
N SER A 191 -0.94 3.46 3.02
CA SER A 191 -2.06 3.98 2.22
C SER A 191 -3.38 3.58 2.86
N HIS A 192 -4.40 4.39 2.67
CA HIS A 192 -5.80 4.04 2.91
C HIS A 192 -6.51 3.68 1.59
N LEU A 193 -5.84 3.86 0.45
CA LEU A 193 -6.37 3.59 -0.89
C LEU A 193 -5.95 2.17 -1.32
N LEU A 194 -6.85 1.23 -1.15
CA LEU A 194 -6.60 -0.19 -1.38
C LEU A 194 -6.22 -0.51 -2.83
N HIS A 195 -6.78 0.23 -3.81
CA HIS A 195 -6.46 0.04 -5.21
C HIS A 195 -5.00 0.40 -5.55
N GLU A 196 -4.41 1.42 -4.89
CA GLU A 196 -2.99 1.74 -5.07
C GLU A 196 -2.09 0.60 -4.60
N VAL A 197 -2.43 -0.01 -3.45
CA VAL A 197 -1.67 -1.13 -2.91
C VAL A 197 -1.83 -2.37 -3.77
N GLU A 198 -3.04 -2.62 -4.29
CA GLU A 198 -3.35 -3.71 -5.20
C GLU A 198 -2.54 -3.61 -6.51
N GLU A 199 -2.42 -2.40 -7.06
CA GLU A 199 -1.77 -2.16 -8.36
C GLU A 199 -0.24 -2.09 -8.26
N TYR A 200 0.30 -1.47 -7.20
CA TYR A 200 1.73 -1.14 -7.13
C TYR A 200 2.55 -1.94 -6.12
N CYS A 201 1.93 -2.57 -5.11
CA CYS A 201 2.67 -3.27 -4.07
C CYS A 201 2.82 -4.77 -4.37
N ASP A 202 3.97 -5.33 -3.96
CA ASP A 202 4.25 -6.76 -4.05
C ASP A 202 3.71 -7.50 -2.82
N THR A 203 3.85 -6.89 -1.64
CA THR A 203 3.48 -7.45 -0.33
C THR A 203 2.65 -6.43 0.44
N VAL A 204 1.74 -6.89 1.26
CA VAL A 204 0.90 -6.06 2.13
C VAL A 204 0.93 -6.55 3.58
N PHE A 205 0.95 -5.60 4.51
CA PHE A 205 0.66 -5.80 5.93
C PHE A 205 -0.59 -5.03 6.29
N VAL A 206 -1.54 -5.69 6.92
CA VAL A 206 -2.80 -5.08 7.38
C VAL A 206 -2.78 -4.97 8.89
N ILE A 207 -2.93 -3.74 9.38
CA ILE A 207 -2.98 -3.43 10.81
C ILE A 207 -4.39 -2.97 11.21
N ASN A 208 -4.86 -3.44 12.34
CA ASN A 208 -6.10 -2.96 12.96
C ASN A 208 -5.91 -2.86 14.48
N LYS A 209 -6.34 -1.75 15.08
CA LYS A 209 -6.23 -1.48 16.53
C LYS A 209 -4.83 -1.75 17.08
N GLY A 210 -3.80 -1.33 16.37
CA GLY A 210 -2.40 -1.46 16.76
C GLY A 210 -1.77 -2.84 16.54
N ARG A 211 -2.50 -3.83 16.02
CA ARG A 211 -2.04 -5.21 15.84
C ARG A 211 -2.02 -5.61 14.37
N LEU A 212 -1.06 -6.44 13.97
CA LEU A 212 -1.04 -7.06 12.66
C LEU A 212 -2.18 -8.09 12.57
N VAL A 213 -3.05 -7.94 11.58
CA VAL A 213 -4.20 -8.84 11.38
C VAL A 213 -4.05 -9.73 10.15
N ALA A 214 -3.28 -9.27 9.14
CA ALA A 214 -2.95 -10.08 7.97
C ALA A 214 -1.66 -9.60 7.33
N SER A 215 -0.98 -10.49 6.60
CA SER A 215 0.17 -10.17 5.77
C SER A 215 0.33 -11.21 4.67
N GLY A 216 0.89 -10.80 3.52
CA GLY A 216 1.17 -11.72 2.41
C GLY A 216 1.49 -10.98 1.12
N HIS A 217 1.85 -11.73 0.09
CA HIS A 217 1.94 -11.18 -1.25
C HIS A 217 0.55 -10.77 -1.75
N VAL A 218 0.43 -9.60 -2.34
CA VAL A 218 -0.83 -9.09 -2.87
C VAL A 218 -1.45 -10.09 -3.85
N ARG A 219 -0.65 -10.68 -4.74
CA ARG A 219 -1.10 -11.71 -5.67
C ARG A 219 -1.68 -12.95 -5.00
N ASP A 220 -1.13 -13.37 -3.85
CA ASP A 220 -1.60 -14.56 -3.15
C ASP A 220 -2.90 -14.27 -2.39
N ILE A 221 -3.04 -13.05 -1.84
CA ILE A 221 -4.27 -12.58 -1.21
C ILE A 221 -5.41 -12.45 -2.24
N LEU A 222 -5.07 -12.01 -3.45
CA LEU A 222 -6.03 -11.83 -4.54
C LEU A 222 -6.27 -13.12 -5.34
N ARG A 223 -5.45 -14.17 -5.13
CA ARG A 223 -5.74 -15.49 -5.73
C ARG A 223 -7.08 -15.97 -5.22
N PRO A 224 -7.97 -16.39 -6.11
CA PRO A 224 -9.26 -16.92 -5.70
C PRO A 224 -9.05 -18.22 -4.92
N HIS A 225 -9.06 -18.14 -3.57
CA HIS A 225 -9.30 -19.33 -2.74
C HIS A 225 -10.72 -19.85 -2.97
N GLU A 226 -11.60 -18.97 -3.43
CA GLU A 226 -12.96 -19.25 -3.86
C GLU A 226 -13.09 -18.79 -5.31
N ARG A 227 -13.52 -19.69 -6.16
CA ARG A 227 -13.72 -19.45 -7.60
C ARG A 227 -15.06 -18.78 -7.80
N ILE A 228 -15.07 -17.45 -7.70
CA ILE A 228 -16.27 -16.65 -7.84
C ILE A 228 -16.51 -16.43 -9.34
N VAL A 229 -17.70 -16.76 -9.78
CA VAL A 229 -18.15 -16.51 -11.16
C VAL A 229 -19.32 -15.53 -11.08
N ARG A 230 -19.12 -14.32 -11.59
CA ARG A 230 -20.21 -13.37 -11.76
C ARG A 230 -21.03 -13.74 -12.95
N THR A 231 -22.35 -13.94 -12.73
CA THR A 231 -23.30 -14.33 -13.76
C THR A 231 -24.43 -13.30 -13.80
N THR A 232 -24.63 -12.69 -14.97
CA THR A 232 -25.76 -11.78 -15.23
C THR A 232 -26.78 -12.48 -16.10
N PHE A 233 -28.05 -12.33 -15.77
CA PHE A 233 -29.16 -13.01 -16.41
C PHE A 233 -29.96 -12.05 -17.30
N ALA A 234 -30.47 -12.57 -18.42
CA ALA A 234 -31.37 -11.85 -19.33
C ALA A 234 -32.82 -12.36 -19.15
N GLY A 235 -33.39 -12.09 -17.97
CA GLY A 235 -34.75 -12.53 -17.64
C GLY A 235 -34.86 -13.03 -16.21
N GLU A 236 -35.47 -14.21 -16.02
CA GLU A 236 -35.62 -14.83 -14.71
C GLU A 236 -34.26 -15.19 -14.10
N VAL A 237 -34.09 -14.85 -12.82
CA VAL A 237 -32.87 -15.14 -12.05
C VAL A 237 -33.16 -16.34 -11.15
N PRO A 238 -32.25 -17.34 -11.12
CA PRO A 238 -32.45 -18.50 -10.24
C PRO A 238 -32.45 -18.09 -8.76
N ASP A 239 -33.28 -18.74 -7.98
CA ASP A 239 -33.24 -18.60 -6.52
C ASP A 239 -31.90 -19.10 -6.00
N PRO A 240 -31.15 -18.28 -5.25
CA PRO A 240 -29.89 -18.66 -4.64
C PRO A 240 -29.92 -19.98 -3.84
N GLU A 241 -31.02 -20.28 -3.16
CA GLU A 241 -31.16 -21.53 -2.39
C GLU A 241 -31.24 -22.76 -3.31
N THR A 242 -31.91 -22.63 -4.46
CA THR A 242 -31.99 -23.70 -5.44
C THR A 242 -30.62 -24.02 -6.05
N LEU A 243 -29.83 -22.99 -6.33
CA LEU A 243 -28.44 -23.18 -6.83
C LEU A 243 -27.53 -23.84 -5.80
N ARG A 244 -27.67 -23.52 -4.51
CA ARG A 244 -26.87 -24.11 -3.42
C ARG A 244 -27.13 -25.62 -3.22
N ALA A 245 -28.16 -26.17 -3.79
CA ALA A 245 -28.45 -27.59 -3.72
C ALA A 245 -27.44 -28.45 -4.52
N ASP A 246 -26.70 -27.86 -5.47
CA ASP A 246 -25.63 -28.55 -6.20
C ASP A 246 -24.31 -28.50 -5.42
N GLU A 247 -23.71 -29.69 -5.18
CA GLU A 247 -22.46 -29.84 -4.41
C GLU A 247 -21.26 -29.07 -5.00
N ARG A 248 -21.32 -28.71 -6.28
CA ARG A 248 -20.29 -27.90 -6.96
C ARG A 248 -20.41 -26.41 -6.68
N ILE A 249 -21.54 -25.96 -6.10
CA ILE A 249 -21.80 -24.57 -5.74
C ILE A 249 -21.67 -24.42 -4.22
N LYS A 250 -20.62 -23.73 -3.77
CA LYS A 250 -20.37 -23.53 -2.35
C LYS A 250 -21.18 -22.39 -1.74
N HIS A 251 -21.37 -21.33 -2.51
CA HIS A 251 -22.05 -20.12 -2.05
C HIS A 251 -22.64 -19.36 -3.23
N VAL A 252 -23.76 -18.66 -3.00
CA VAL A 252 -24.38 -17.77 -3.98
C VAL A 252 -24.77 -16.48 -3.26
N GLU A 253 -24.39 -15.34 -3.83
CA GLU A 253 -24.68 -14.01 -3.33
C GLU A 253 -25.38 -13.18 -4.43
N SER A 254 -26.50 -12.54 -4.10
CA SER A 254 -27.17 -11.61 -5.01
C SER A 254 -26.50 -10.24 -4.94
N ILE A 255 -25.96 -9.78 -6.06
CA ILE A 255 -25.25 -8.49 -6.16
C ILE A 255 -26.13 -7.40 -6.74
N ALA A 256 -26.99 -7.79 -7.70
CA ALA A 256 -28.00 -6.92 -8.32
C ALA A 256 -29.24 -7.76 -8.67
N PRO A 257 -30.37 -7.13 -9.03
CA PRO A 257 -31.61 -7.85 -9.35
C PRO A 257 -31.44 -8.90 -10.46
N ASP A 258 -30.45 -8.73 -11.33
CA ASP A 258 -30.18 -9.60 -12.47
C ASP A 258 -28.80 -10.28 -12.38
N THR A 259 -28.08 -10.15 -11.28
CA THR A 259 -26.66 -10.56 -11.20
C THR A 259 -26.38 -11.31 -9.91
N LEU A 260 -25.81 -12.52 -10.04
CA LEU A 260 -25.35 -13.36 -8.93
C LEU A 260 -23.82 -13.54 -8.98
N ASP A 261 -23.16 -13.52 -7.82
CA ASP A 261 -21.81 -14.05 -7.62
C ASP A 261 -21.93 -15.49 -7.10
N ILE A 262 -21.45 -16.45 -7.88
CA ILE A 262 -21.55 -17.88 -7.61
C ILE A 262 -20.16 -18.43 -7.32
N VAL A 263 -19.99 -19.00 -6.13
CA VAL A 263 -18.72 -19.61 -5.69
C VAL A 263 -18.72 -21.08 -6.04
N LEU A 264 -17.79 -21.50 -6.91
CA LEU A 264 -17.64 -22.88 -7.35
C LEU A 264 -16.63 -23.65 -6.51
N ALA A 265 -16.86 -24.96 -6.35
CA ALA A 265 -15.90 -25.88 -5.72
C ALA A 265 -14.66 -26.13 -6.61
N ALA A 266 -14.81 -26.10 -7.91
CA ALA A 266 -13.77 -26.24 -8.92
C ALA A 266 -13.85 -25.13 -9.97
N ASP A 267 -12.74 -24.87 -10.71
CA ASP A 267 -12.68 -23.85 -11.79
C ASP A 267 -13.35 -24.38 -13.05
N ASP A 268 -14.65 -24.27 -13.07
CA ASP A 268 -15.46 -24.79 -14.16
C ASP A 268 -16.65 -23.83 -14.48
N SER A 269 -16.29 -22.64 -14.94
CA SER A 269 -17.31 -21.67 -15.41
C SER A 269 -18.06 -22.17 -16.64
N ALA A 270 -17.45 -23.08 -17.42
CA ALA A 270 -18.10 -23.71 -18.56
C ALA A 270 -19.22 -24.65 -18.11
N TRP A 271 -18.97 -25.47 -17.09
CA TRP A 271 -20.00 -26.30 -16.46
C TRP A 271 -21.14 -25.44 -15.90
N LEU A 272 -20.81 -24.36 -15.16
CA LEU A 272 -21.82 -23.48 -14.60
C LEU A 272 -22.74 -22.90 -15.69
N ASN A 273 -22.16 -22.41 -16.79
CA ASN A 273 -22.93 -21.89 -17.91
C ASN A 273 -23.87 -22.95 -18.49
N GLN A 274 -23.36 -24.17 -18.73
CA GLN A 274 -24.18 -25.26 -19.26
C GLN A 274 -25.29 -25.68 -18.28
N HIS A 275 -24.99 -25.75 -16.99
CA HIS A 275 -25.97 -26.09 -15.94
C HIS A 275 -27.12 -25.08 -15.90
N LEU A 276 -26.82 -23.78 -15.91
CA LEU A 276 -27.82 -22.72 -15.92
C LEU A 276 -28.69 -22.74 -17.17
N LEU A 277 -28.09 -22.96 -18.34
CA LEU A 277 -28.85 -23.06 -19.61
C LEU A 277 -29.75 -24.29 -19.63
N GLN A 278 -29.30 -25.45 -19.13
CA GLN A 278 -30.11 -26.65 -19.01
C GLN A 278 -31.27 -26.50 -18.03
N ALA A 279 -31.09 -25.70 -16.98
CA ALA A 279 -32.15 -25.35 -16.05
C ALA A 279 -33.13 -24.29 -16.60
N GLY A 280 -32.93 -23.80 -17.84
CA GLY A 280 -33.84 -22.89 -18.52
C GLY A 280 -33.52 -21.41 -18.32
N PHE A 281 -32.46 -21.08 -17.61
CA PHE A 281 -32.07 -19.67 -17.36
C PHE A 281 -31.30 -19.09 -18.55
N ARG A 282 -31.53 -17.82 -18.85
CA ARG A 282 -30.87 -17.10 -19.93
C ARG A 282 -29.71 -16.28 -19.35
N VAL A 283 -28.48 -16.72 -19.60
CA VAL A 283 -27.25 -16.01 -19.17
C VAL A 283 -26.87 -14.99 -20.24
N SER A 284 -26.76 -13.70 -19.84
CA SER A 284 -26.30 -12.61 -20.71
C SER A 284 -24.81 -12.38 -20.60
N ALA A 285 -24.19 -12.61 -19.42
CA ALA A 285 -22.77 -12.54 -19.20
C ALA A 285 -22.33 -13.52 -18.10
N ILE A 286 -21.16 -14.10 -18.27
CA ILE A 286 -20.50 -14.94 -17.29
C ILE A 286 -19.02 -14.61 -17.29
N SER A 287 -18.46 -14.27 -16.13
CA SER A 287 -17.05 -13.89 -16.00
C SER A 287 -16.47 -14.35 -14.68
N PRO A 288 -15.28 -14.96 -14.69
CA PRO A 288 -14.52 -15.21 -13.46
C PRO A 288 -14.28 -13.88 -12.75
N ARG A 289 -14.44 -13.87 -11.44
CA ARG A 289 -14.20 -12.71 -10.59
C ARG A 289 -13.12 -13.03 -9.57
N GLN A 290 -12.18 -12.10 -9.41
CA GLN A 290 -11.21 -12.15 -8.33
C GLN A 290 -11.72 -11.29 -7.15
N LYS A 291 -11.49 -11.76 -5.93
CA LYS A 291 -11.70 -10.91 -4.74
C LYS A 291 -10.77 -9.71 -4.84
N THR A 292 -11.31 -8.54 -4.57
CA THR A 292 -10.49 -7.32 -4.47
C THR A 292 -9.82 -7.25 -3.10
N LEU A 293 -8.72 -6.51 -3.02
CA LEU A 293 -8.08 -6.22 -1.72
C LEU A 293 -9.06 -5.52 -0.76
N LYS A 294 -10.03 -4.77 -1.30
CA LYS A 294 -11.10 -4.13 -0.52
C LYS A 294 -11.98 -5.17 0.18
N GLU A 295 -12.42 -6.19 -0.51
CA GLU A 295 -13.26 -7.26 0.06
C GLU A 295 -12.51 -8.07 1.11
N PHE A 296 -11.24 -8.40 0.82
CA PHE A 296 -10.37 -9.04 1.80
C PHE A 296 -10.22 -8.16 3.05
N PHE A 297 -9.94 -6.87 2.88
CA PHE A 297 -9.77 -5.93 3.98
C PHE A 297 -11.03 -5.82 4.85
N LEU A 298 -12.21 -5.70 4.25
CA LEU A 298 -13.49 -5.64 4.96
C LEU A 298 -13.77 -6.94 5.74
N SER A 299 -13.44 -8.10 5.16
CA SER A 299 -13.65 -9.40 5.82
C SER A 299 -12.83 -9.57 7.10
N ILE A 300 -11.60 -8.98 7.18
CA ILE A 300 -10.69 -9.12 8.32
C ILE A 300 -10.78 -7.97 9.33
N THR A 301 -11.27 -6.80 8.93
CA THR A 301 -11.41 -5.64 9.84
C THR A 301 -12.77 -5.54 10.50
N GLY A 302 -13.77 -6.29 10.03
CA GLY A 302 -15.13 -6.31 10.58
C GLY A 302 -15.92 -5.02 10.34
N ASP A 303 -15.44 -4.14 9.45
CA ASP A 303 -16.06 -2.85 9.16
C ASP A 303 -17.09 -2.97 8.03
N HIS A 304 -18.25 -3.61 8.34
CA HIS A 304 -19.41 -3.67 7.45
C HIS A 304 -20.21 -2.35 7.36
N ARG A 305 -19.70 -1.25 7.93
CA ARG A 305 -20.42 0.03 8.00
C ARG A 305 -19.88 1.07 7.06
N ASN A 306 -19.72 0.82 5.76
CA ASN A 306 -19.64 1.82 4.69
C ASN A 306 -19.37 1.08 3.36
N ALA A 307 -20.39 0.43 2.85
CA ALA A 307 -20.45 0.00 1.46
C ALA A 307 -21.54 0.83 0.75
#